data_67a3e7dfe08b9b4cb6a102aca25134da
#
_entry.id   67a3e7dfe08b9b4cb6a102aca25134da
#
_cell.length_a   1.000
_cell.length_b   1.000
_cell.length_c   1.000
_cell.angle_alpha   90.00
_cell.angle_beta   90.00
_cell.angle_gamma   90.00
#
_symmetry.space_group_name_H-M   'P 1'
#
loop_
_entity.id
_entity.type
_entity.pdbx_description
1 polymer ?
#
loop_
_entity_poly.entity_id
_entity_poly.type
_entity_poly.pdbx_seq_one_letter_code
_entity_poly.pdbx_strand_id
1 'polypeptide(L)' 'MRSRERILANLESIYRESYDRAQQASDHGRMVELDSAYMRDQLMLEILLDIRDLFSVAPAASGGSALEKLEALRRLTKFP' A
#
# COMPACT_ATOMS: atom_id res chain seq x y z
N MET A 1 -2.72 -11.74 12.44
CA MET A 1 -2.29 -10.74 11.45
C MET A 1 -2.70 -11.20 10.06
N ARG A 2 -3.24 -10.31 9.25
CA ARG A 2 -3.68 -10.66 7.90
C ARG A 2 -2.50 -10.90 6.99
N SER A 3 -2.64 -11.85 6.07
CA SER A 3 -1.60 -12.09 5.06
C SER A 3 -1.50 -10.92 4.08
N ARG A 4 -0.34 -10.76 3.49
CA ARG A 4 -0.09 -9.76 2.46
C ARG A 4 -1.08 -9.89 1.30
N GLU A 5 -1.29 -11.12 0.84
CA GLU A 5 -2.19 -11.41 -0.28
C GLU A 5 -3.62 -11.02 0.03
N ARG A 6 -4.06 -11.27 1.26
CA ARG A 6 -5.41 -10.94 1.67
C ARG A 6 -5.63 -9.42 1.72
N ILE A 7 -4.65 -8.68 2.22
CA ILE A 7 -4.72 -7.22 2.30
C ILE A 7 -4.77 -6.63 0.89
N LEU A 8 -3.92 -7.10 0.00
CA LEU A 8 -3.89 -6.63 -1.38
C LEU A 8 -5.17 -6.99 -2.13
N ALA A 9 -5.71 -8.18 -1.88
CA ALA A 9 -6.99 -8.60 -2.48
C ALA A 9 -8.15 -7.74 -1.98
N ASN A 10 -8.14 -7.32 -0.73
CA ASN A 10 -9.15 -6.42 -0.20
C ASN A 10 -9.10 -5.05 -0.88
N LEU A 11 -7.91 -4.53 -1.11
CA LEU A 11 -7.74 -3.27 -1.83
C LEU A 11 -8.28 -3.39 -3.26
N GLU A 12 -7.91 -4.46 -3.95
CA GLU A 12 -8.40 -4.73 -5.30
C GLU A 12 -9.92 -4.81 -5.34
N SER A 13 -10.53 -5.50 -4.39
CA SER A 13 -11.98 -5.66 -4.31
C SER A 13 -12.69 -4.31 -4.16
N ILE A 14 -12.16 -3.43 -3.32
CA ILE A 14 -12.73 -2.09 -3.10
C ILE A 14 -12.71 -1.29 -4.40
N TYR A 15 -11.56 -1.28 -5.09
CA TYR A 15 -11.44 -0.52 -6.34
C TYR A 15 -12.23 -1.13 -7.48
N ARG A 16 -12.33 -2.45 -7.54
CA ARG A 16 -13.12 -3.14 -8.56
C ARG A 16 -14.59 -2.76 -8.46
N GLU A 17 -15.13 -2.71 -7.26
CA GLU A 17 -16.51 -2.31 -7.03
C GLU A 17 -16.77 -0.89 -7.51
N SER A 18 -15.87 0.04 -7.17
CA SER A 18 -15.98 1.43 -7.63
C SER A 18 -15.81 1.56 -9.14
N TYR A 19 -14.89 0.78 -9.71
CA TYR A 19 -14.63 0.77 -11.15
C TYR A 19 -15.85 0.25 -11.90
N ASP A 20 -16.47 -0.82 -11.42
CA ASP A 20 -17.67 -1.39 -12.07
C ASP A 20 -18.81 -0.39 -12.06
N ARG A 21 -19.00 0.36 -10.99
CA ARG A 21 -20.01 1.42 -10.93
C ARG A 21 -19.72 2.53 -11.93
N ALA A 22 -18.47 2.93 -12.05
CA ALA A 22 -18.09 3.94 -13.04
C ALA A 22 -18.31 3.44 -14.46
N GLN A 23 -18.01 2.18 -14.71
CA GLN A 23 -18.24 1.55 -16.02
C GLN A 23 -19.72 1.52 -16.37
N GLN A 24 -20.57 1.13 -15.44
CA GLN A 24 -22.02 1.11 -15.65
C GLN A 24 -22.58 2.51 -15.92
N ALA A 25 -21.98 3.52 -15.33
CA ALA A 25 -22.35 4.92 -15.55
C ALA A 25 -21.69 5.52 -16.79
N SER A 26 -20.85 4.74 -17.49
CA SER A 26 -20.07 5.22 -18.64
C SER A 26 -19.19 6.42 -18.32
N ASP A 27 -18.70 6.48 -17.08
CA ASP A 27 -17.86 7.57 -16.62
C ASP A 27 -16.38 7.21 -16.85
N HIS A 28 -15.90 7.46 -18.06
CA HIS A 28 -14.54 7.12 -18.45
C HIS A 28 -13.48 7.90 -17.67
N GLY A 29 -13.76 9.15 -17.33
CA GLY A 29 -12.84 9.95 -16.52
C GLY A 29 -12.65 9.34 -15.15
N ARG A 30 -13.72 8.88 -14.52
CA ARG A 30 -13.68 8.23 -13.22
C ARG A 30 -12.94 6.89 -13.29
N MET A 31 -13.13 6.13 -14.36
CA MET A 31 -12.42 4.87 -14.57
C MET A 31 -10.91 5.08 -14.62
N VAL A 32 -10.45 6.10 -15.34
CA VAL A 32 -9.03 6.43 -15.43
C VAL A 32 -8.48 6.87 -14.07
N GLU A 33 -9.23 7.71 -13.35
CA GLU A 33 -8.83 8.14 -12.01
C GLU A 33 -8.69 6.96 -11.05
N LEU A 34 -9.63 6.02 -11.09
CA LEU A 34 -9.62 4.85 -10.23
C LEU A 34 -8.42 3.95 -10.54
N ASP A 35 -8.09 3.76 -11.81
CA ASP A 35 -6.91 2.98 -12.20
C ASP A 35 -5.63 3.60 -11.64
N SER A 36 -5.46 4.90 -11.81
CA SER A 36 -4.27 5.61 -11.32
C SER A 36 -4.20 5.57 -9.80
N ALA A 37 -5.33 5.79 -9.14
CA ALA A 37 -5.39 5.76 -7.68
C ALA A 37 -5.10 4.37 -7.13
N TYR A 38 -5.62 3.33 -7.77
CA TYR A 38 -5.37 1.95 -7.36
C TYR A 38 -3.88 1.61 -7.44
N MET A 39 -3.23 1.95 -8.56
CA MET A 39 -1.80 1.66 -8.74
C MET A 39 -0.95 2.36 -7.69
N ARG A 40 -1.25 3.62 -7.40
CA ARG A 40 -0.54 4.40 -6.39
C ARG A 40 -0.77 3.83 -4.99
N ASP A 41 -2.01 3.52 -4.64
CA ASP A 41 -2.35 3.01 -3.33
C ASP A 41 -1.81 1.59 -3.12
N GLN A 42 -1.79 0.78 -4.17
CA GLN A 42 -1.20 -0.55 -4.13
C GLN A 42 0.29 -0.47 -3.82
N LEU A 43 1.01 0.41 -4.50
CA LEU A 43 2.43 0.61 -4.27
C LEU A 43 2.71 1.07 -2.83
N MET A 44 1.94 2.05 -2.37
CA MET A 44 2.06 2.55 -1.00
C MET A 44 1.78 1.46 0.03
N LEU A 45 0.75 0.67 -0.19
CA LEU A 45 0.40 -0.44 0.70
C LEU A 45 1.48 -1.51 0.72
N GLU A 46 2.08 -1.83 -0.42
CA GLU A 46 3.18 -2.78 -0.50
C GLU A 46 4.38 -2.32 0.34
N ILE A 47 4.70 -1.03 0.29
CA ILE A 47 5.77 -0.46 1.10
C ILE A 47 5.46 -0.61 2.58
N LEU A 48 4.23 -0.32 3.00
CA LEU A 48 3.80 -0.48 4.39
C LEU A 48 3.86 -1.93 4.84
N LEU A 49 3.49 -2.86 3.97
CA LEU A 49 3.56 -4.28 4.26
C LEU A 49 5.01 -4.76 4.38
N ASP A 50 5.90 -4.22 3.57
CA ASP A 50 7.32 -4.51 3.69
C ASP A 50 7.88 -4.05 5.03
N ILE A 51 7.48 -2.89 5.51
CA ILE A 51 7.85 -2.39 6.83
C ILE A 51 7.31 -3.32 7.91
N ARG A 52 6.06 -3.72 7.82
CA ARG A 52 5.44 -4.67 8.77
C ARG A 52 6.22 -5.97 8.82
N ASP A 53 6.55 -6.52 7.65
CA ASP A 53 7.28 -7.78 7.56
C ASP A 53 8.68 -7.66 8.16
N LEU A 54 9.32 -6.52 7.99
CA LEU A 54 10.62 -6.24 8.58
C LEU A 54 10.57 -6.35 10.11
N PHE A 55 9.55 -5.79 10.73
CA PHE A 55 9.36 -5.87 12.18
C PHE A 55 9.03 -7.30 12.63
N SER A 56 8.32 -8.05 11.83
CA SER A 56 7.95 -9.43 12.16
C SER A 56 9.14 -10.37 12.15
N VAL A 57 10.09 -10.14 11.23
CA VAL A 57 11.24 -11.02 11.06
C VAL A 57 12.32 -10.77 12.08
N ALA A 58 12.46 -9.55 12.58
CA ALA A 58 13.55 -9.17 13.46
C ALA A 58 13.06 -8.43 14.72
N PRO A 59 12.30 -9.10 15.59
CA PRO A 59 11.63 -8.42 16.69
C PRO A 59 12.57 -7.93 17.78
N ALA A 60 13.59 -8.70 18.15
CA ALA A 60 14.42 -8.39 19.31
C ALA A 60 15.88 -8.12 18.95
N ALA A 61 16.48 -9.01 18.19
CA ALA A 61 17.90 -8.95 17.89
C ALA A 61 18.28 -7.76 17.00
N SER A 62 17.35 -7.22 16.28
CA SER A 62 17.58 -6.15 15.29
C SER A 62 16.70 -4.93 15.53
N GLY A 63 16.21 -4.73 16.76
CA GLY A 63 15.36 -3.58 17.09
C GLY A 63 15.99 -2.26 16.69
N GLY A 64 17.27 -2.07 16.98
CA GLY A 64 18.00 -0.87 16.59
C GLY A 64 18.12 -0.74 15.08
N SER A 65 18.38 -1.82 14.39
CA SER A 65 18.50 -1.83 12.94
C SER A 65 17.17 -1.50 12.26
N ALA A 66 16.06 -2.03 12.79
CA ALA A 66 14.74 -1.71 12.27
C ALA A 66 14.40 -0.23 12.45
N LEU A 67 14.73 0.33 13.60
CA LEU A 67 14.53 1.75 13.86
C LEU A 67 15.39 2.61 12.95
N GLU A 68 16.64 2.21 12.72
CA GLU A 68 17.53 2.91 11.79
C GLU A 68 16.95 2.94 10.37
N LYS A 69 16.42 1.81 9.92
CA LYS A 69 15.79 1.72 8.60
C LYS A 69 14.55 2.60 8.51
N LEU A 70 13.75 2.63 9.57
CA LEU A 70 12.59 3.52 9.63
C LEU A 70 12.98 4.98 9.59
N GLU A 71 14.03 5.34 10.31
CA GLU A 71 14.54 6.71 10.29
C GLU A 71 15.07 7.08 8.92
N ALA A 72 15.75 6.16 8.24
CA ALA A 72 16.22 6.38 6.89
C ALA A 72 15.07 6.60 5.92
N LEU A 73 14.02 5.80 6.02
CA LEU A 73 12.81 5.98 5.22
C LEU A 73 12.13 7.32 5.51
N ARG A 74 12.07 7.69 6.77
CA ARG A 74 11.50 8.97 7.19
C ARG A 74 12.28 10.14 6.60
N ARG A 75 13.60 10.06 6.57
CA ARG A 75 14.45 11.08 5.94
C ARG A 75 14.21 11.17 4.45
N LEU A 76 14.06 10.04 3.78
CA LEU A 76 13.80 9.99 2.35
C LEU A 76 12.44 10.59 1.98
N THR A 77 11.45 10.46 2.86
CA THR A 77 10.12 11.03 2.62
C THR A 77 9.98 12.47 3.10
N LYS A 78 11.02 12.99 3.74
CA LYS A 78 11.01 14.34 4.29
C LYS A 78 11.60 15.30 3.27
N PHE A 79 10.81 15.69 2.33
CA PHE A 79 11.23 16.67 1.34
C PHE A 79 10.93 18.09 1.81
N PRO A 80 11.82 19.02 1.51
CA PRO A 80 11.55 20.43 1.79
C PRO A 80 10.40 20.97 0.95
#